data_494fa4287a608ac9756e71fa651dc675
#
_entry.id   494fa4287a608ac9756e71fa651dc675
#
_cell.length_a   1.000
_cell.length_b   1.000
_cell.length_c   1.000
_cell.angle_alpha   90.00
_cell.angle_beta   90.00
_cell.angle_gamma   90.00
#
_symmetry.space_group_name_H-M   'P 1'
#
loop_
_entity.id
_entity.type
_entity.pdbx_description
1 polymer ?
#
loop_
_entity_poly.entity_id
_entity_poly.type
_entity_poly.pdbx_seq_one_letter_code
_entity_poly.pdbx_strand_id
1 'polypeptide(L)'
;IELSFDNFSSEMSKLKNQKHFDYLVTIIGEDFGEEGLGCIYILENTDNNERCSVKTIAKKVDGSDVIPTVINLWKSADLLEREVYDFVGIKFLGHPDMRRLFLRTDFNGYPLRKDFDMSPEANQFPLTDEPESDFTVEYSLNEDGHLVATKKRLFEDDDFVVNIGPNHPSTH
;
A
#
# COMPACT_ATOMS: atom_id res chain seq x y z
N ILE A 1 -16.71 -10.76 5.89
CA ILE A 1 -17.20 -10.64 4.51
C ILE A 1 -16.04 -10.92 3.59
N GLU A 2 -16.27 -11.69 2.52
CA GLU A 2 -15.26 -11.91 1.47
C GLU A 2 -15.74 -11.25 0.18
N LEU A 3 -14.88 -10.45 -0.45
CA LEU A 3 -15.18 -9.69 -1.66
C LEU A 3 -14.24 -10.09 -2.79
N SER A 4 -14.81 -10.29 -3.98
CA SER A 4 -14.01 -10.46 -5.21
C SER A 4 -13.46 -9.12 -5.68
N PHE A 5 -12.36 -9.14 -6.42
CA PHE A 5 -11.74 -7.95 -7.02
C PHE A 5 -12.76 -7.07 -7.78
N ASP A 6 -13.61 -7.68 -8.61
CA ASP A 6 -14.55 -6.94 -9.47
C ASP A 6 -15.63 -6.19 -8.69
N ASN A 7 -16.04 -6.71 -7.54
CA ASN A 7 -17.07 -6.11 -6.68
C ASN A 7 -16.49 -5.25 -5.56
N PHE A 8 -15.17 -5.29 -5.33
CA PHE A 8 -14.53 -4.71 -4.17
C PHE A 8 -14.88 -3.23 -3.97
N SER A 9 -14.61 -2.38 -4.98
CA SER A 9 -14.81 -0.94 -4.87
C SER A 9 -16.28 -0.56 -4.62
N SER A 10 -17.21 -1.25 -5.26
CA SER A 10 -18.64 -0.98 -5.10
C SER A 10 -19.16 -1.38 -3.71
N GLU A 11 -18.74 -2.54 -3.21
CA GLU A 11 -19.14 -3.02 -1.89
C GLU A 11 -18.50 -2.21 -0.75
N MET A 12 -17.21 -1.83 -0.87
CA MET A 12 -16.55 -0.95 0.09
C MET A 12 -17.25 0.41 0.17
N SER A 13 -17.66 0.97 -0.99
CA SER A 13 -18.46 2.20 -1.03
C SER A 13 -19.81 2.05 -0.33
N LYS A 14 -20.51 0.91 -0.48
CA LYS A 14 -21.77 0.62 0.22
C LYS A 14 -21.54 0.49 1.73
N LEU A 15 -20.50 -0.20 2.16
CA LEU A 15 -20.16 -0.34 3.58
C LEU A 15 -19.98 1.04 4.23
N LYS A 16 -19.25 1.96 3.57
CA LYS A 16 -19.09 3.31 4.09
C LYS A 16 -20.38 4.13 4.05
N ASN A 17 -20.99 4.27 2.86
CA ASN A 17 -22.02 5.27 2.63
C ASN A 17 -23.44 4.83 3.05
N GLN A 18 -23.72 3.52 3.05
CA GLN A 18 -25.05 2.98 3.38
C GLN A 18 -25.10 2.30 4.74
N LYS A 19 -23.98 1.66 5.16
CA LYS A 19 -23.90 0.97 6.46
C LYS A 19 -23.13 1.74 7.52
N HIS A 20 -22.66 2.95 7.19
CA HIS A 20 -21.98 3.87 8.10
C HIS A 20 -20.72 3.32 8.79
N PHE A 21 -19.97 2.45 8.10
CA PHE A 21 -18.61 2.09 8.54
C PHE A 21 -17.67 3.24 8.19
N ASP A 22 -17.68 4.28 9.01
CA ASP A 22 -17.01 5.56 8.78
C ASP A 22 -15.51 5.52 9.10
N TYR A 23 -15.06 4.56 9.91
CA TYR A 23 -13.68 4.44 10.34
C TYR A 23 -13.00 3.17 9.80
N LEU A 24 -11.87 3.36 9.12
CA LEU A 24 -10.95 2.29 8.73
C LEU A 24 -9.91 2.13 9.84
N VAL A 25 -10.03 1.05 10.60
CA VAL A 25 -9.15 0.76 11.74
C VAL A 25 -7.76 0.35 11.26
N THR A 26 -7.71 -0.61 10.34
CA THR A 26 -6.44 -1.09 9.77
C THR A 26 -6.66 -1.86 8.46
N ILE A 27 -5.57 -2.03 7.70
CA ILE A 27 -5.48 -2.95 6.56
C ILE A 27 -4.34 -3.91 6.86
N ILE A 28 -4.63 -5.21 6.82
CA ILE A 28 -3.65 -6.27 7.06
C ILE A 28 -3.38 -6.93 5.71
N GLY A 29 -2.15 -6.79 5.19
CA GLY A 29 -1.69 -7.54 4.03
C GLY A 29 -1.24 -8.94 4.45
N GLU A 30 -1.66 -9.95 3.72
CA GLU A 30 -1.35 -11.34 4.05
C GLU A 30 -1.07 -12.19 2.82
N ASP A 31 -0.15 -13.12 2.96
CA ASP A 31 0.10 -14.19 2.01
C ASP A 31 -0.71 -15.43 2.43
N PHE A 32 -1.82 -15.66 1.72
CA PHE A 32 -2.73 -16.80 1.96
C PHE A 32 -2.23 -18.12 1.31
N GLY A 33 -0.99 -18.13 0.82
CA GLY A 33 -0.41 -19.32 0.19
C GLY A 33 -1.04 -19.62 -1.18
N GLU A 34 -1.73 -20.76 -1.30
CA GLU A 34 -2.34 -21.18 -2.56
C GLU A 34 -3.45 -20.24 -3.05
N GLU A 35 -4.12 -19.53 -2.17
CA GLU A 35 -5.13 -18.51 -2.54
C GLU A 35 -4.49 -17.25 -3.12
N GLY A 36 -3.21 -16.99 -2.85
CA GLY A 36 -2.48 -15.82 -3.30
C GLY A 36 -2.32 -14.75 -2.21
N LEU A 37 -1.90 -13.56 -2.62
CA LEU A 37 -1.79 -12.42 -1.73
C LEU A 37 -3.15 -11.72 -1.60
N GLY A 38 -3.41 -11.12 -0.44
CA GLY A 38 -4.64 -10.39 -0.23
C GLY A 38 -4.60 -9.46 0.98
N CYS A 39 -5.73 -8.83 1.25
CA CYS A 39 -5.88 -7.90 2.36
C CYS A 39 -7.11 -8.22 3.20
N ILE A 40 -7.00 -7.95 4.50
CA ILE A 40 -8.12 -7.91 5.44
C ILE A 40 -8.26 -6.47 5.92
N TYR A 41 -9.41 -5.86 5.65
CA TYR A 41 -9.78 -4.53 6.10
C TYR A 41 -10.63 -4.64 7.36
N ILE A 42 -10.25 -3.93 8.41
CA ILE A 42 -11.06 -3.82 9.63
C ILE A 42 -11.73 -2.46 9.63
N LEU A 43 -13.06 -2.48 9.54
CA LEU A 43 -13.91 -1.29 9.53
C LEU A 43 -14.70 -1.20 10.82
N GLU A 44 -14.96 0.02 11.27
CA GLU A 44 -15.75 0.31 12.45
C GLU A 44 -16.79 1.39 12.14
N ASN A 45 -17.98 1.19 12.65
CA ASN A 45 -19.01 2.22 12.74
C ASN A 45 -18.87 2.90 14.10
N THR A 46 -18.47 4.17 14.11
CA THR A 46 -18.18 4.90 15.34
C THR A 46 -19.41 5.28 16.16
N ASP A 47 -20.61 5.23 15.56
CA ASP A 47 -21.86 5.54 16.28
C ASP A 47 -22.30 4.40 17.22
N ASN A 48 -22.08 3.14 16.80
CA ASN A 48 -22.56 1.96 17.53
C ASN A 48 -21.44 0.98 17.93
N ASN A 49 -20.17 1.29 17.59
CA ASN A 49 -18.99 0.45 17.80
C ASN A 49 -19.07 -0.94 17.13
N GLU A 50 -19.89 -1.08 16.09
CA GLU A 50 -19.95 -2.30 15.28
C GLU A 50 -18.69 -2.42 14.43
N ARG A 51 -18.08 -3.61 14.39
CA ARG A 51 -16.91 -3.90 13.55
C ARG A 51 -17.22 -4.89 12.46
N CYS A 52 -16.63 -4.67 11.30
CA CYS A 52 -16.72 -5.55 10.16
C CYS A 52 -15.32 -5.84 9.63
N SER A 53 -15.03 -7.11 9.33
CA SER A 53 -13.83 -7.49 8.60
C SER A 53 -14.18 -7.85 7.16
N VAL A 54 -13.39 -7.32 6.22
CA VAL A 54 -13.55 -7.57 4.78
C VAL A 54 -12.25 -8.18 4.27
N LYS A 55 -12.32 -9.42 3.77
CA LYS A 55 -11.20 -10.09 3.09
C LYS A 55 -11.34 -9.91 1.58
N THR A 56 -10.25 -9.65 0.90
CA THR A 56 -10.15 -9.69 -0.56
C THR A 56 -8.82 -10.27 -1.00
N ILE A 57 -8.85 -11.05 -2.07
CA ILE A 57 -7.64 -11.59 -2.71
C ILE A 57 -7.26 -10.67 -3.87
N ALA A 58 -5.97 -10.40 -3.99
CA ALA A 58 -5.44 -9.57 -5.06
C ALA A 58 -5.57 -10.27 -6.42
N LYS A 59 -5.88 -9.48 -7.44
CA LYS A 59 -5.89 -9.97 -8.82
C LYS A 59 -4.48 -9.91 -9.39
N LYS A 60 -4.07 -10.95 -10.10
CA LYS A 60 -2.80 -10.93 -10.84
C LYS A 60 -2.96 -10.20 -12.16
N VAL A 61 -2.14 -9.14 -12.34
CA VAL A 61 -2.07 -8.37 -13.60
C VAL A 61 -0.59 -8.15 -13.93
N ASP A 62 -0.18 -8.61 -15.10
CA ASP A 62 1.22 -8.51 -15.59
C ASP A 62 2.26 -9.00 -14.55
N GLY A 63 1.93 -10.10 -13.85
CA GLY A 63 2.78 -10.70 -12.82
C GLY A 63 2.76 -9.98 -11.46
N SER A 64 2.00 -8.89 -11.34
CA SER A 64 1.83 -8.13 -10.09
C SER A 64 0.49 -8.43 -9.45
N ASP A 65 0.46 -8.42 -8.12
CA ASP A 65 -0.75 -8.56 -7.32
C ASP A 65 -1.34 -7.17 -7.07
N VAL A 66 -2.60 -6.95 -7.47
CA VAL A 66 -3.24 -5.62 -7.43
C VAL A 66 -4.59 -5.66 -6.72
N ILE A 67 -4.92 -4.58 -6.00
CA ILE A 67 -6.22 -4.33 -5.37
C ILE A 67 -6.60 -2.86 -5.66
N PRO A 68 -7.88 -2.51 -5.90
CA PRO A 68 -8.29 -1.12 -5.99
C PRO A 68 -8.07 -0.38 -4.67
N THR A 69 -7.57 0.88 -4.72
CA THR A 69 -7.41 1.71 -3.52
C THR A 69 -8.74 2.09 -2.88
N VAL A 70 -8.74 2.25 -1.57
CA VAL A 70 -9.87 2.81 -0.81
C VAL A 70 -9.58 4.20 -0.23
N ILE A 71 -8.50 4.85 -0.66
CA ILE A 71 -8.08 6.17 -0.17
C ILE A 71 -9.16 7.26 -0.36
N ASN A 72 -9.99 7.13 -1.40
CA ASN A 72 -11.10 8.05 -1.65
C ASN A 72 -12.26 7.84 -0.65
N LEU A 73 -12.33 6.66 -0.05
CA LEU A 73 -13.30 6.35 0.99
C LEU A 73 -12.76 6.72 2.38
N TRP A 74 -11.55 6.28 2.71
CA TRP A 74 -10.92 6.55 4.02
C TRP A 74 -9.50 7.11 3.80
N LYS A 75 -9.26 8.33 4.27
CA LYS A 75 -7.93 8.98 4.12
C LYS A 75 -6.82 8.25 4.89
N SER A 76 -7.16 7.53 5.96
CA SER A 76 -6.21 6.68 6.70
C SER A 76 -5.65 5.54 5.85
N ALA A 77 -6.32 5.17 4.75
CA ALA A 77 -5.83 4.14 3.82
C ALA A 77 -4.49 4.51 3.17
N ASP A 78 -4.17 5.80 3.02
CA ASP A 78 -2.92 6.26 2.42
C ASP A 78 -1.70 5.52 2.99
N LEU A 79 -1.47 5.64 4.28
CA LEU A 79 -0.32 5.00 4.93
C LEU A 79 -0.49 3.48 5.08
N LEU A 80 -1.71 3.00 5.34
CA LEU A 80 -1.98 1.58 5.54
C LEU A 80 -1.79 0.77 4.24
N GLU A 81 -2.20 1.30 3.10
CA GLU A 81 -1.99 0.67 1.79
C GLU A 81 -0.50 0.67 1.41
N ARG A 82 0.21 1.75 1.71
CA ARG A 82 1.67 1.82 1.51
C ARG A 82 2.43 0.84 2.40
N GLU A 83 2.00 0.63 3.64
CA GLU A 83 2.55 -0.39 4.53
C GLU A 83 2.38 -1.79 3.94
N VAL A 84 1.19 -2.13 3.47
CA VAL A 84 0.93 -3.42 2.81
C VAL A 84 1.78 -3.59 1.55
N TYR A 85 1.87 -2.54 0.72
CA TYR A 85 2.76 -2.57 -0.44
C TYR A 85 4.21 -2.80 -0.03
N ASP A 86 4.68 -2.12 0.99
CA ASP A 86 6.08 -2.16 1.42
C ASP A 86 6.50 -3.56 1.91
N PHE A 87 5.65 -4.22 2.67
CA PHE A 87 5.97 -5.51 3.28
C PHE A 87 5.47 -6.75 2.52
N VAL A 88 4.38 -6.63 1.76
CA VAL A 88 3.73 -7.76 1.05
C VAL A 88 3.81 -7.60 -0.47
N GLY A 89 3.91 -6.36 -0.97
CA GLY A 89 4.06 -6.08 -2.40
C GLY A 89 2.77 -6.05 -3.21
N ILE A 90 1.63 -5.89 -2.54
CA ILE A 90 0.36 -5.66 -3.22
C ILE A 90 0.31 -4.21 -3.69
N LYS A 91 0.03 -3.97 -4.96
CA LYS A 91 -0.09 -2.62 -5.54
C LYS A 91 -1.53 -2.16 -5.50
N PHE A 92 -1.77 -0.95 -4.98
CA PHE A 92 -3.11 -0.38 -4.89
C PHE A 92 -3.40 0.53 -6.09
N LEU A 93 -4.34 0.11 -6.93
CA LEU A 93 -4.70 0.83 -8.15
C LEU A 93 -5.39 2.15 -7.83
N GLY A 94 -4.88 3.25 -8.40
CA GLY A 94 -5.39 4.61 -8.17
C GLY A 94 -4.93 5.25 -6.86
N HIS A 95 -4.02 4.62 -6.12
CA HIS A 95 -3.35 5.28 -5.00
C HIS A 95 -2.35 6.31 -5.52
N PRO A 96 -2.36 7.55 -5.02
CA PRO A 96 -1.57 8.65 -5.60
C PRO A 96 -0.06 8.53 -5.39
N ASP A 97 0.38 7.73 -4.39
CA ASP A 97 1.79 7.59 -4.06
C ASP A 97 2.12 6.22 -3.45
N MET A 98 2.54 5.27 -4.27
CA MET A 98 2.92 3.91 -3.88
C MET A 98 4.42 3.75 -3.65
N ARG A 99 5.10 4.77 -3.10
CA ARG A 99 6.49 4.60 -2.66
C ARG A 99 6.55 3.78 -1.37
N ARG A 100 7.69 3.11 -1.17
CA ARG A 100 7.97 2.43 0.11
C ARG A 100 7.83 3.41 1.28
N LEU A 101 7.44 2.90 2.44
CA LEU A 101 7.17 3.70 3.63
C LEU A 101 8.21 3.48 4.74
N PHE A 102 8.56 2.23 5.03
CA PHE A 102 9.47 1.84 6.11
C PHE A 102 10.80 1.28 5.59
N LEU A 103 10.74 0.50 4.53
CA LEU A 103 11.93 -0.09 3.94
C LEU A 103 12.61 0.90 3.00
N ARG A 104 13.92 0.76 2.84
CA ARG A 104 14.69 1.53 1.87
C ARG A 104 14.16 1.29 0.45
N THR A 105 14.29 2.28 -0.41
CA THR A 105 13.80 2.20 -1.80
C THR A 105 14.50 1.12 -2.62
N ASP A 106 15.74 0.79 -2.25
CA ASP A 106 16.58 -0.26 -2.86
C ASP A 106 16.43 -1.63 -2.19
N PHE A 107 15.54 -1.78 -1.19
CA PHE A 107 15.28 -3.05 -0.54
C PHE A 107 14.73 -4.07 -1.55
N ASN A 108 15.38 -5.23 -1.65
CA ASN A 108 14.98 -6.28 -2.59
C ASN A 108 13.94 -7.22 -1.98
N GLY A 109 12.73 -7.21 -2.54
CA GLY A 109 11.65 -8.11 -2.14
C GLY A 109 10.68 -7.53 -1.10
N TYR A 110 9.92 -8.43 -0.48
CA TYR A 110 8.82 -8.14 0.43
C TYR A 110 8.86 -9.09 1.64
N PRO A 111 9.29 -8.61 2.81
CA PRO A 111 9.71 -9.48 3.92
C PRO A 111 8.56 -10.25 4.61
N LEU A 112 7.31 -9.88 4.40
CA LEU A 112 6.17 -10.61 4.96
C LEU A 112 5.56 -11.66 4.02
N ARG A 113 6.17 -11.87 2.84
CA ARG A 113 5.80 -13.02 1.99
C ARG A 113 6.41 -14.30 2.52
N LYS A 114 5.73 -15.42 2.30
CA LYS A 114 6.20 -16.76 2.67
C LYS A 114 7.41 -17.23 1.85
N ASP A 115 7.56 -16.70 0.63
CA ASP A 115 8.66 -17.00 -0.29
C ASP A 115 9.88 -16.08 -0.09
N PHE A 116 9.84 -15.16 0.87
CA PHE A 116 10.96 -14.24 1.12
C PHE A 116 12.13 -14.97 1.77
N ASP A 117 13.31 -14.84 1.15
CA ASP A 117 14.54 -15.41 1.69
C ASP A 117 15.13 -14.50 2.78
N MET A 118 15.13 -14.98 4.03
CA MET A 118 15.64 -14.28 5.21
C MET A 118 17.16 -14.43 5.41
N SER A 119 17.87 -15.13 4.49
CA SER A 119 19.31 -15.35 4.66
C SER A 119 20.08 -14.02 4.56
N PRO A 120 21.18 -13.86 5.34
CA PRO A 120 22.02 -12.67 5.27
C PRO A 120 22.62 -12.44 3.88
N GLU A 121 22.87 -13.52 3.14
CA GLU A 121 23.45 -13.48 1.80
C GLU A 121 22.50 -12.90 0.77
N ALA A 122 21.20 -13.22 0.88
CA ALA A 122 20.15 -12.69 0.01
C ALA A 122 19.82 -11.23 0.32
N ASN A 123 20.04 -10.79 1.56
CA ASN A 123 19.67 -9.48 2.07
C ASN A 123 20.88 -8.56 2.32
N GLN A 124 21.95 -8.71 1.54
CA GLN A 124 23.06 -7.78 1.54
C GLN A 124 22.65 -6.49 0.83
N PHE A 125 22.54 -5.41 1.60
CA PHE A 125 22.32 -4.09 1.05
C PHE A 125 23.67 -3.41 0.82
N PRO A 126 23.95 -2.90 -0.38
CA PRO A 126 25.10 -2.03 -0.56
C PRO A 126 24.93 -0.82 0.35
N LEU A 127 26.00 -0.47 1.10
CA LEU A 127 26.07 0.77 1.90
C LEU A 127 26.28 1.97 0.95
N THR A 128 25.41 2.11 -0.04
CA THR A 128 25.38 3.24 -0.95
C THR A 128 24.43 4.30 -0.39
N ASP A 129 24.60 5.55 -0.85
CA ASP A 129 23.62 6.60 -0.59
C ASP A 129 22.25 6.12 -1.04
N GLU A 130 21.19 6.46 -0.27
CA GLU A 130 19.83 6.08 -0.62
C GLU A 130 19.49 6.59 -2.03
N PRO A 131 18.91 5.75 -2.90
CA PRO A 131 18.41 6.22 -4.17
C PRO A 131 17.36 7.30 -3.94
N GLU A 132 17.50 8.39 -4.66
CA GLU A 132 16.60 9.54 -4.56
C GLU A 132 15.15 9.12 -4.81
N SER A 133 14.27 9.48 -3.88
CA SER A 133 12.83 9.26 -3.97
C SER A 133 12.07 10.52 -4.42
N ASP A 134 12.57 11.19 -5.46
CA ASP A 134 12.03 12.46 -5.94
C ASP A 134 10.70 12.35 -6.68
N PHE A 135 10.19 11.13 -6.82
CA PHE A 135 8.99 10.88 -7.60
C PHE A 135 7.95 10.10 -6.79
N THR A 136 6.69 10.53 -6.86
CA THR A 136 5.55 9.70 -6.49
C THR A 136 5.32 8.63 -7.55
N VAL A 137 4.75 7.50 -7.16
CA VAL A 137 4.41 6.39 -8.07
C VAL A 137 2.94 6.04 -7.92
N GLU A 138 2.20 6.15 -9.03
CA GLU A 138 0.80 5.74 -9.13
C GLU A 138 0.68 4.51 -10.04
N TYR A 139 -0.08 3.51 -9.64
CA TYR A 139 -0.41 2.34 -10.47
C TYR A 139 -1.85 2.42 -10.96
N SER A 140 -2.05 2.21 -12.26
CA SER A 140 -3.37 2.15 -12.91
C SER A 140 -3.40 1.05 -13.96
N LEU A 141 -4.61 0.70 -14.42
CA LEU A 141 -4.77 -0.16 -15.58
C LEU A 141 -5.05 0.70 -16.81
N ASN A 142 -4.40 0.38 -17.94
CA ASN A 142 -4.73 0.98 -19.22
C ASN A 142 -6.03 0.37 -19.82
N GLU A 143 -6.46 0.84 -20.98
CA GLU A 143 -7.67 0.34 -21.67
C GLU A 143 -7.60 -1.14 -22.03
N ASP A 144 -6.40 -1.69 -22.23
CA ASP A 144 -6.16 -3.10 -22.51
C ASP A 144 -6.08 -3.98 -21.25
N GLY A 145 -6.17 -3.37 -20.06
CA GLY A 145 -6.08 -4.05 -18.76
C GLY A 145 -4.66 -4.34 -18.28
N HIS A 146 -3.64 -3.75 -18.90
CA HIS A 146 -2.25 -3.84 -18.47
C HIS A 146 -1.92 -2.84 -17.36
N LEU A 147 -1.01 -3.23 -16.47
CA LEU A 147 -0.56 -2.40 -15.37
C LEU A 147 0.42 -1.32 -15.86
N VAL A 148 0.09 -0.06 -15.60
CA VAL A 148 0.92 1.11 -15.92
C VAL A 148 1.35 1.78 -14.63
N ALA A 149 2.65 2.12 -14.53
CA ALA A 149 3.21 2.93 -13.46
C ALA A 149 3.48 4.36 -13.97
N THR A 150 2.82 5.33 -13.38
CA THR A 150 3.03 6.75 -13.67
C THR A 150 3.87 7.37 -12.55
N LYS A 151 4.98 8.00 -12.93
CA LYS A 151 5.83 8.74 -11.99
C LYS A 151 5.58 10.23 -12.13
N LYS A 152 5.38 10.91 -11.00
CA LYS A 152 5.23 12.35 -10.94
C LYS A 152 6.30 12.92 -10.02
N ARG A 153 7.01 13.96 -10.47
CA ARG A 153 8.03 14.62 -9.66
C ARG A 153 7.41 15.28 -8.44
N LEU A 154 8.04 15.11 -7.26
CA LEU A 154 7.59 15.68 -5.98
C LEU A 154 7.91 17.15 -5.85
N PHE A 155 9.06 17.55 -6.38
CA PHE A 155 9.59 18.90 -6.24
C PHE A 155 9.80 19.52 -7.63
N GLU A 156 9.58 20.81 -7.73
CA GLU A 156 9.99 21.58 -8.91
C GLU A 156 11.49 21.82 -8.89
N ASP A 157 12.08 22.23 -10.01
CA ASP A 157 13.54 22.38 -10.13
C ASP A 157 14.15 23.44 -9.20
N ASP A 158 13.30 24.36 -8.68
CA ASP A 158 13.69 25.43 -7.75
C ASP A 158 13.51 25.06 -6.27
N ASP A 159 12.93 23.87 -5.97
CA ASP A 159 12.76 23.39 -4.59
C ASP A 159 14.05 22.77 -4.10
N PHE A 160 14.39 22.99 -2.84
CA PHE A 160 15.47 22.28 -2.17
C PHE A 160 14.96 21.57 -0.92
N VAL A 161 15.46 20.37 -0.69
CA VAL A 161 15.12 19.55 0.47
C VAL A 161 16.12 19.77 1.58
N VAL A 162 15.67 20.22 2.74
CA VAL A 162 16.48 20.29 3.96
C VAL A 162 16.24 19.04 4.79
N ASN A 163 17.22 18.16 4.85
CA ASN A 163 17.18 17.02 5.76
C ASN A 163 17.55 17.48 7.18
N ILE A 164 16.56 17.55 8.07
CA ILE A 164 16.75 17.93 9.48
C ILE A 164 16.96 16.66 10.33
N GLY A 165 17.62 15.67 9.88
CA GLY A 165 17.96 14.42 10.56
C GLY A 165 17.36 14.13 11.95
N PRO A 166 17.37 12.89 12.43
CA PRO A 166 16.70 12.49 13.68
C PRO A 166 17.31 13.09 14.95
N ASN A 167 18.51 13.68 14.88
CA ASN A 167 19.23 14.30 16.01
C ASN A 167 19.32 15.81 15.85
N HIS A 168 18.17 16.49 15.82
CA HIS A 168 18.18 17.95 15.80
C HIS A 168 18.59 18.49 17.18
N PRO A 169 19.62 19.37 17.29
CA PRO A 169 20.11 19.87 18.57
C PRO A 169 19.12 20.74 19.36
N SER A 170 17.99 21.11 18.77
CA SER A 170 16.92 21.85 19.46
C SER A 170 15.91 20.97 20.21
N THR A 171 16.12 19.67 20.29
CA THR A 171 15.26 18.74 21.04
C THR A 171 15.73 18.47 22.48
N HIS A 172 16.45 19.40 23.07
CA HIS A 172 16.83 19.39 24.49
C HIS A 172 15.91 20.23 25.34
#